data_1004fa7d96f5733faf2dc0e17128c4c4
#
_entry.id   1004fa7d96f5733faf2dc0e17128c4c4
#
_cell.length_a   1.000
_cell.length_b   1.000
_cell.length_c   1.000
_cell.angle_alpha   90.00
_cell.angle_beta   90.00
_cell.angle_gamma   90.00
#
_symmetry.space_group_name_H-M   'P 1'
#
loop_
_entity.id
_entity.type
_entity.pdbx_description
1 polymer ?
#
loop_
_entity_poly.entity_id
_entity_poly.type
_entity_poly.pdbx_seq_one_letter_code
_entity_poly.pdbx_strand_id
1 'polypeptide(L)'
;MGSEMCIRDSAKSEQNSDTIFNRDFIKAAIAIVLASITMFFAMVVPNNTIQAVLTTILLFGFGWPYIKAVIGFHSNMNTLIGLGVLSSYLYSMYLIFASPHAHPYFEGGAFIIAFSLVGHYLDGLAKTKARNNLSSLYKMQIKFASLVVDGKEINTPVVDLKVGDVIRLRPGEKFPLDGEIIVGETHADESMLTGESQAIAKSVGSKVFAGSMNLEGSVTIKITATLHSTFISEIVHFVEKAQLKKAPIQQYADKIVKIFVPIILLIAALTFVVWYLMTKDLGFSLTHMIAVLVIACPCALGLAVPMAIMLSTSEAAKSGLLISGGDIVEKGSHIDTIVFDKTGTLTEGRPELTEIVVFDAAYKEAELLKMAGSSLQYSTHPLSQSVAHAAVKKDIRLTDPDKFKSLTGLGVVAELNGKKLALGNADLLKQEGVDASIPESFYKDHVGSYVFLSIDQKLAAAFVITDPIKNEARALISNLHSLGINVWMLTGDHQGVAHKIGSELGMTPDFIRAGVKPVGKADFVSELQTKGHKVAMIGDGINDAPALAKADLSIAMSNGCLLYTSDAADEGLG
;
A
#
# COMPACT_ATOMS: atom_id res chain seq x y z
N MET A 1 -17.96 24.31 -0.12
CA MET A 1 -16.84 25.25 -0.26
C MET A 1 -15.45 24.62 -0.10
N GLY A 2 -15.27 23.51 0.61
CA GLY A 2 -13.98 22.80 0.71
C GLY A 2 -13.63 21.87 -0.46
N SER A 3 -14.62 21.34 -1.15
CA SER A 3 -14.44 20.32 -2.20
C SER A 3 -14.01 20.88 -3.58
N GLU A 4 -14.44 22.07 -3.95
CA GLU A 4 -13.98 22.73 -5.18
C GLU A 4 -12.51 23.16 -5.14
N MET A 5 -12.00 23.38 -3.94
CA MET A 5 -10.62 23.78 -3.71
C MET A 5 -9.64 22.63 -3.95
N CYS A 6 -9.97 21.40 -3.57
CA CYS A 6 -9.10 20.22 -3.78
C CYS A 6 -9.00 19.77 -5.24
N ILE A 7 -10.10 19.79 -6.02
CA ILE A 7 -10.02 19.43 -7.48
C ILE A 7 -9.25 20.51 -8.25
N ARG A 8 -9.46 21.75 -7.89
CA ARG A 8 -8.69 22.86 -8.46
C ARG A 8 -7.22 22.81 -8.05
N ASP A 9 -6.91 22.25 -6.88
CA ASP A 9 -5.54 22.09 -6.39
C ASP A 9 -4.85 20.85 -6.97
N SER A 10 -5.54 19.72 -7.22
CA SER A 10 -4.92 18.57 -7.90
C SER A 10 -4.76 18.79 -9.41
N ALA A 11 -5.76 19.34 -10.10
CA ALA A 11 -5.61 19.75 -11.50
C ALA A 11 -4.63 20.93 -11.67
N LYS A 12 -4.59 21.87 -10.69
CA LYS A 12 -3.53 22.89 -10.62
C LYS A 12 -2.18 22.30 -10.25
N SER A 13 -2.10 21.21 -9.49
CA SER A 13 -0.84 20.55 -9.17
C SER A 13 -0.24 19.81 -10.38
N GLU A 14 -1.05 19.21 -11.24
CA GLU A 14 -0.58 18.65 -12.52
C GLU A 14 -0.18 19.74 -13.51
N GLN A 15 -1.03 20.75 -13.73
CA GLN A 15 -0.67 21.92 -14.55
C GLN A 15 0.52 22.71 -13.95
N ASN A 16 0.62 22.80 -12.61
CA ASN A 16 1.78 23.37 -11.96
C ASN A 16 3.02 22.49 -12.08
N SER A 17 2.93 21.16 -12.08
CA SER A 17 4.11 20.30 -12.23
C SER A 17 4.72 20.43 -13.63
N ASP A 18 3.90 20.45 -14.68
CA ASP A 18 4.37 20.63 -16.05
C ASP A 18 4.90 22.05 -16.31
N THR A 19 4.28 23.06 -15.72
CA THR A 19 4.75 24.46 -15.82
C THR A 19 6.01 24.71 -14.98
N ILE A 20 6.15 24.11 -13.80
CA ILE A 20 7.37 24.17 -12.98
C ILE A 20 8.51 23.44 -13.69
N PHE A 21 8.25 22.27 -14.27
CA PHE A 21 9.19 21.48 -15.02
C PHE A 21 9.72 22.23 -16.25
N ASN A 22 8.86 22.81 -17.06
CA ASN A 22 9.26 23.65 -18.20
C ASN A 22 10.04 24.88 -17.75
N ARG A 23 9.70 25.49 -16.63
CA ARG A 23 10.39 26.65 -16.08
C ARG A 23 11.80 26.30 -15.60
N ASP A 24 12.00 25.16 -14.95
CA ASP A 24 13.32 24.74 -14.47
C ASP A 24 14.22 24.27 -15.61
N PHE A 25 13.67 23.64 -16.64
CA PHE A 25 14.38 23.37 -17.90
C PHE A 25 14.87 24.66 -18.58
N ILE A 26 13.97 25.63 -18.72
CA ILE A 26 14.30 26.92 -19.34
C ILE A 26 15.39 27.64 -18.54
N LYS A 27 15.33 27.65 -17.21
CA LYS A 27 16.35 28.23 -16.35
C LYS A 27 17.71 27.56 -16.53
N ALA A 28 17.73 26.20 -16.51
CA ALA A 28 18.96 25.45 -16.73
C ALA A 28 19.55 25.70 -18.10
N ALA A 29 18.74 25.71 -19.16
CA ALA A 29 19.16 25.98 -20.52
C ALA A 29 19.74 27.42 -20.68
N ILE A 30 19.04 28.42 -20.14
CA ILE A 30 19.52 29.82 -20.17
C ILE A 30 20.82 29.92 -19.38
N ALA A 31 20.94 29.28 -18.22
CA ALA A 31 22.15 29.34 -17.40
C ALA A 31 23.37 28.71 -18.14
N ILE A 32 23.18 27.59 -18.82
CA ILE A 32 24.25 26.96 -19.63
C ILE A 32 24.68 27.88 -20.75
N VAL A 33 23.73 28.48 -21.49
CA VAL A 33 24.04 29.40 -22.58
C VAL A 33 24.83 30.61 -22.07
N LEU A 34 24.39 31.24 -20.98
CA LEU A 34 25.07 32.37 -20.38
C LEU A 34 26.46 32.00 -19.85
N ALA A 35 26.63 30.85 -19.22
CA ALA A 35 27.91 30.34 -18.74
C ALA A 35 28.86 30.06 -19.91
N SER A 36 28.37 29.48 -21.01
CA SER A 36 29.14 29.22 -22.23
C SER A 36 29.59 30.53 -22.91
N ILE A 37 28.73 31.53 -22.95
CA ILE A 37 29.08 32.86 -23.47
C ILE A 37 30.14 33.52 -22.55
N THR A 38 30.00 33.41 -21.24
CA THR A 38 31.00 33.90 -20.27
C THR A 38 32.36 33.26 -20.52
N MET A 39 32.41 31.95 -20.75
CA MET A 39 33.63 31.23 -21.05
C MET A 39 34.22 31.63 -22.40
N PHE A 40 33.38 31.87 -23.41
CA PHE A 40 33.86 32.38 -24.71
C PHE A 40 34.57 33.73 -24.55
N PHE A 41 34.00 34.65 -23.78
CA PHE A 41 34.62 35.94 -23.46
C PHE A 41 35.80 35.84 -22.46
N ALA A 42 35.98 34.71 -21.80
CA ALA A 42 37.17 34.45 -20.99
C ALA A 42 38.35 33.94 -21.84
N MET A 43 38.09 33.04 -22.81
CA MET A 43 39.13 32.29 -23.50
C MET A 43 39.42 32.80 -24.93
N VAL A 44 38.39 33.24 -25.68
CA VAL A 44 38.53 33.56 -27.12
C VAL A 44 38.62 35.07 -27.38
N VAL A 45 37.76 35.85 -26.74
CA VAL A 45 37.74 37.34 -26.89
C VAL A 45 37.72 37.94 -25.49
N PRO A 46 38.87 38.07 -24.82
CA PRO A 46 38.90 38.50 -23.41
C PRO A 46 38.23 39.86 -23.21
N ASN A 47 37.09 39.84 -22.48
CA ASN A 47 36.36 41.04 -22.10
C ASN A 47 35.79 40.91 -20.69
N ASN A 48 36.53 41.45 -19.73
CA ASN A 48 36.21 41.35 -18.31
C ASN A 48 34.88 41.99 -17.93
N THR A 49 34.48 43.06 -18.61
CA THR A 49 33.20 43.75 -18.34
C THR A 49 32.00 42.90 -18.74
N ILE A 50 32.05 42.25 -19.91
CA ILE A 50 30.97 41.37 -20.38
C ILE A 50 30.85 40.14 -19.45
N GLN A 51 31.97 39.54 -19.08
CA GLN A 51 31.99 38.42 -18.14
C GLN A 51 31.35 38.79 -16.79
N ALA A 52 31.71 39.97 -16.25
CA ALA A 52 31.15 40.47 -14.99
C ALA A 52 29.63 40.66 -15.09
N VAL A 53 29.14 41.27 -16.17
CA VAL A 53 27.70 41.50 -16.37
C VAL A 53 26.94 40.16 -16.48
N LEU A 54 27.42 39.23 -17.31
CA LEU A 54 26.79 37.93 -17.51
C LEU A 54 26.75 37.11 -16.22
N THR A 55 27.87 37.08 -15.48
CA THR A 55 27.93 36.34 -14.20
C THR A 55 27.07 37.00 -13.11
N THR A 56 26.95 38.34 -13.12
CA THR A 56 26.05 39.06 -12.23
C THR A 56 24.59 38.66 -12.50
N ILE A 57 24.17 38.60 -13.77
CA ILE A 57 22.83 38.14 -14.15
C ILE A 57 22.60 36.68 -13.69
N LEU A 58 23.59 35.79 -13.90
CA LEU A 58 23.51 34.41 -13.44
C LEU A 58 23.39 34.32 -11.90
N LEU A 59 24.22 35.04 -11.18
CA LEU A 59 24.28 35.00 -9.72
C LEU A 59 23.00 35.52 -9.06
N PHE A 60 22.54 36.69 -9.44
CA PHE A 60 21.35 37.31 -8.83
C PHE A 60 20.03 36.85 -9.45
N GLY A 61 20.01 36.47 -10.73
CA GLY A 61 18.82 35.95 -11.39
C GLY A 61 18.53 34.49 -11.06
N PHE A 62 19.54 33.64 -11.05
CA PHE A 62 19.39 32.19 -10.88
C PHE A 62 20.09 31.65 -9.64
N GLY A 63 21.17 32.28 -9.15
CA GLY A 63 21.97 31.87 -8.01
C GLY A 63 21.43 32.34 -6.64
N TRP A 64 20.33 33.12 -6.60
CA TRP A 64 19.76 33.65 -5.34
C TRP A 64 19.51 32.61 -4.24
N PRO A 65 19.01 31.37 -4.51
CA PRO A 65 18.85 30.35 -3.49
C PRO A 65 20.16 29.95 -2.80
N TYR A 66 21.28 29.97 -3.51
CA TYR A 66 22.61 29.65 -2.99
C TYR A 66 23.14 30.77 -2.10
N ILE A 67 22.95 32.04 -2.53
CA ILE A 67 23.31 33.22 -1.74
C ILE A 67 22.53 33.22 -0.41
N LYS A 68 21.21 32.96 -0.47
CA LYS A 68 20.36 32.91 0.71
C LYS A 68 20.79 31.81 1.69
N ALA A 69 21.25 30.65 1.19
CA ALA A 69 21.75 29.56 2.01
C ALA A 69 23.04 29.94 2.76
N VAL A 70 23.94 30.68 2.12
CA VAL A 70 25.18 31.20 2.75
C VAL A 70 24.85 32.21 3.85
N ILE A 71 23.99 33.20 3.56
CA ILE A 71 23.58 34.23 4.52
C ILE A 71 22.88 33.60 5.74
N GLY A 72 22.06 32.56 5.51
CA GLY A 72 21.33 31.86 6.58
C GLY A 72 22.17 30.84 7.37
N PHE A 73 23.45 30.69 7.09
CA PHE A 73 24.33 29.69 7.73
C PHE A 73 23.76 28.26 7.78
N HIS A 74 23.04 27.85 6.74
CA HIS A 74 22.46 26.51 6.68
C HIS A 74 23.53 25.48 6.31
N SER A 75 23.71 24.46 7.15
CA SER A 75 24.63 23.33 6.82
C SER A 75 23.98 22.42 5.77
N ASN A 76 23.91 22.89 4.52
CA ASN A 76 23.37 22.16 3.40
C ASN A 76 24.23 22.35 2.14
N MET A 77 23.90 21.57 1.09
CA MET A 77 24.57 21.59 -0.20
C MET A 77 24.60 22.99 -0.84
N ASN A 78 23.51 23.75 -0.75
CA ASN A 78 23.40 25.07 -1.34
C ASN A 78 24.41 26.05 -0.74
N THR A 79 24.81 25.87 0.52
CA THR A 79 25.83 26.69 1.18
C THR A 79 27.22 26.45 0.60
N LEU A 80 27.59 25.20 0.31
CA LEU A 80 28.88 24.87 -0.33
C LEU A 80 28.97 25.50 -1.72
N ILE A 81 27.91 25.32 -2.53
CA ILE A 81 27.80 25.91 -3.87
C ILE A 81 27.85 27.45 -3.79
N GLY A 82 27.06 28.02 -2.87
CA GLY A 82 27.02 29.48 -2.70
C GLY A 82 28.35 30.07 -2.26
N LEU A 83 29.10 29.44 -1.38
CA LEU A 83 30.45 29.86 -0.98
C LEU A 83 31.40 29.80 -2.14
N GLY A 84 31.41 28.72 -2.93
CA GLY A 84 32.25 28.59 -4.11
C GLY A 84 31.98 29.70 -5.15
N VAL A 85 30.70 29.93 -5.46
CA VAL A 85 30.29 30.96 -6.44
C VAL A 85 30.59 32.36 -5.95
N LEU A 86 30.26 32.68 -4.67
CA LEU A 86 30.55 34.02 -4.11
C LEU A 86 32.03 34.28 -4.02
N SER A 87 32.85 33.32 -3.64
CA SER A 87 34.33 33.44 -3.60
C SER A 87 34.88 33.73 -4.98
N SER A 88 34.46 32.98 -6.00
CA SER A 88 34.87 33.22 -7.41
C SER A 88 34.44 34.58 -7.89
N TYR A 89 33.19 34.98 -7.65
CA TYR A 89 32.62 36.26 -8.09
C TYR A 89 33.32 37.47 -7.42
N LEU A 90 33.43 37.46 -6.09
CA LEU A 90 34.03 38.57 -5.34
C LEU A 90 35.52 38.73 -5.66
N TYR A 91 36.24 37.63 -5.80
CA TYR A 91 37.64 37.68 -6.20
C TYR A 91 37.81 38.19 -7.62
N SER A 92 36.98 37.78 -8.55
CA SER A 92 36.99 38.28 -9.94
C SER A 92 36.69 39.78 -10.02
N MET A 93 35.72 40.24 -9.22
CA MET A 93 35.42 41.68 -9.10
C MET A 93 36.61 42.48 -8.55
N TYR A 94 37.27 41.94 -7.51
CA TYR A 94 38.48 42.54 -6.96
C TYR A 94 39.58 42.68 -8.03
N LEU A 95 39.80 41.63 -8.84
CA LEU A 95 40.83 41.66 -9.91
C LEU A 95 40.55 42.72 -10.98
N ILE A 96 39.31 42.96 -11.36
CA ILE A 96 38.97 44.02 -12.34
C ILE A 96 39.43 45.38 -11.85
N PHE A 97 39.28 45.67 -10.54
CA PHE A 97 39.65 46.97 -9.98
C PHE A 97 41.14 47.08 -9.59
N ALA A 98 41.72 45.98 -9.08
CA ALA A 98 43.08 45.97 -8.54
C ALA A 98 44.15 45.67 -9.58
N SER A 99 43.82 44.90 -10.64
CA SER A 99 44.79 44.41 -11.62
C SER A 99 44.12 44.25 -13.01
N PRO A 100 43.95 45.30 -13.80
CA PRO A 100 43.22 45.27 -15.06
C PRO A 100 43.70 44.25 -16.11
N HIS A 101 44.95 43.77 -15.96
CA HIS A 101 45.55 42.76 -16.85
C HIS A 101 45.47 41.33 -16.28
N ALA A 102 44.92 41.13 -15.08
CA ALA A 102 44.70 39.79 -14.50
C ALA A 102 43.48 39.13 -15.16
N HIS A 103 43.54 37.79 -15.27
CA HIS A 103 42.40 37.01 -15.74
C HIS A 103 41.42 36.76 -14.58
N PRO A 104 40.20 37.30 -14.63
CA PRO A 104 39.17 37.02 -13.65
C PRO A 104 38.65 35.59 -13.84
N TYR A 105 38.05 35.02 -12.77
CA TYR A 105 37.53 33.63 -12.72
C TYR A 105 35.99 33.58 -12.76
N PHE A 106 35.34 34.47 -13.51
CA PHE A 106 33.89 34.55 -13.61
C PHE A 106 33.27 33.30 -14.21
N GLU A 107 33.93 32.68 -15.18
CA GLU A 107 33.48 31.45 -15.85
C GLU A 107 33.31 30.30 -14.86
N GLY A 108 34.20 30.16 -13.86
CA GLY A 108 34.10 29.14 -12.83
C GLY A 108 32.80 29.25 -12.04
N GLY A 109 32.49 30.46 -11.52
CA GLY A 109 31.24 30.74 -10.83
C GLY A 109 30.00 30.53 -11.70
N ALA A 110 30.06 30.95 -12.95
CA ALA A 110 28.96 30.79 -13.92
C ALA A 110 28.64 29.31 -14.18
N PHE A 111 29.65 28.48 -14.42
CA PHE A 111 29.45 27.03 -14.65
C PHE A 111 28.96 26.30 -13.40
N ILE A 112 29.41 26.68 -12.19
CA ILE A 112 28.92 26.10 -10.97
C ILE A 112 27.40 26.30 -10.86
N ILE A 113 26.88 27.51 -11.11
CA ILE A 113 25.44 27.79 -11.10
C ILE A 113 24.74 26.98 -12.19
N ALA A 114 25.27 26.99 -13.44
CA ALA A 114 24.66 26.28 -14.55
C ALA A 114 24.53 24.77 -14.30
N PHE A 115 25.62 24.11 -13.89
CA PHE A 115 25.60 22.67 -13.59
C PHE A 115 24.73 22.35 -12.39
N SER A 116 24.70 23.21 -11.37
CA SER A 116 23.80 23.01 -10.24
C SER A 116 22.31 23.07 -10.65
N LEU A 117 21.95 24.01 -11.54
CA LEU A 117 20.57 24.08 -12.07
C LEU A 117 20.22 22.89 -12.96
N VAL A 118 21.18 22.38 -13.75
CA VAL A 118 20.99 21.11 -14.49
C VAL A 118 20.76 19.94 -13.54
N GLY A 119 21.56 19.85 -12.47
CA GLY A 119 21.39 18.83 -11.43
C GLY A 119 20.00 18.89 -10.79
N HIS A 120 19.52 20.09 -10.43
CA HIS A 120 18.16 20.27 -9.89
C HIS A 120 17.07 19.90 -10.91
N TYR A 121 17.27 20.24 -12.19
CA TYR A 121 16.34 19.84 -13.24
C TYR A 121 16.28 18.32 -13.42
N LEU A 122 17.43 17.63 -13.44
CA LEU A 122 17.49 16.17 -13.54
C LEU A 122 16.86 15.48 -12.30
N ASP A 123 17.07 16.05 -11.11
CA ASP A 123 16.42 15.62 -9.87
C ASP A 123 14.89 15.73 -9.97
N GLY A 124 14.40 16.88 -10.43
CA GLY A 124 12.98 17.11 -10.69
C GLY A 124 12.39 16.12 -11.70
N LEU A 125 13.14 15.85 -12.80
CA LEU A 125 12.77 14.89 -13.84
C LEU A 125 12.64 13.48 -13.29
N ALA A 126 13.59 13.03 -12.50
CA ALA A 126 13.59 11.72 -11.87
C ALA A 126 12.40 11.58 -10.92
N LYS A 127 12.13 12.58 -10.07
CA LYS A 127 10.97 12.61 -9.15
C LYS A 127 9.64 12.59 -9.90
N THR A 128 9.52 13.38 -10.98
CA THR A 128 8.29 13.45 -11.79
C THR A 128 8.04 12.12 -12.51
N LYS A 129 9.07 11.49 -13.07
CA LYS A 129 8.95 10.20 -13.75
C LYS A 129 8.50 9.09 -12.79
N ALA A 130 9.03 9.06 -11.57
CA ALA A 130 8.62 8.11 -10.55
C ALA A 130 7.17 8.37 -10.07
N ARG A 131 6.74 9.64 -9.96
CA ARG A 131 5.37 10.04 -9.61
C ARG A 131 4.36 9.73 -10.72
N ASN A 132 4.73 9.85 -11.99
CA ASN A 132 3.85 9.58 -13.14
C ASN A 132 3.44 8.11 -13.24
N ASN A 133 4.15 7.17 -12.64
CA ASN A 133 3.73 5.79 -12.52
C ASN A 133 2.46 5.63 -11.66
N LEU A 134 2.20 6.54 -10.70
CA LEU A 134 0.96 6.61 -9.92
C LEU A 134 -0.15 7.36 -10.66
N SER A 135 0.21 8.37 -11.48
CA SER A 135 -0.78 9.13 -12.25
C SER A 135 -1.47 8.30 -13.34
N SER A 136 -0.94 7.12 -13.70
CA SER A 136 -1.64 6.18 -14.58
C SER A 136 -2.96 5.70 -13.97
N LEU A 137 -3.05 5.59 -12.64
CA LEU A 137 -4.30 5.26 -11.92
C LEU A 137 -5.31 6.41 -12.03
N TYR A 138 -4.88 7.67 -11.97
CA TYR A 138 -5.75 8.84 -12.16
C TYR A 138 -6.24 9.03 -13.61
N LYS A 139 -5.41 8.72 -14.60
CA LYS A 139 -5.78 8.88 -16.03
C LYS A 139 -6.91 7.97 -16.50
N MET A 140 -7.38 7.09 -15.62
CA MET A 140 -8.50 6.18 -15.88
C MET A 140 -9.85 6.73 -15.46
N GLN A 141 -9.90 7.91 -14.89
CA GLN A 141 -11.16 8.54 -14.49
C GLN A 141 -12.01 8.83 -15.72
N ILE A 142 -13.19 8.26 -15.72
CA ILE A 142 -14.21 8.47 -16.74
C ILE A 142 -14.80 9.86 -16.52
N LYS A 143 -14.99 10.60 -17.59
CA LYS A 143 -15.49 11.98 -17.52
C LYS A 143 -17.01 12.07 -17.48
N PHE A 144 -17.71 11.11 -18.08
CA PHE A 144 -19.17 11.10 -18.21
C PHE A 144 -19.74 9.72 -17.90
N ALA A 145 -20.97 9.69 -17.37
CA ALA A 145 -21.72 8.47 -17.09
C ALA A 145 -23.20 8.64 -17.48
N SER A 146 -23.88 7.52 -17.75
CA SER A 146 -25.31 7.50 -18.11
C SER A 146 -26.15 7.44 -16.83
N LEU A 147 -26.54 8.61 -16.30
CA LEU A 147 -27.45 8.74 -15.16
C LEU A 147 -28.88 8.36 -15.58
N VAL A 148 -29.55 7.52 -14.79
CA VAL A 148 -30.92 7.11 -15.00
C VAL A 148 -31.85 7.92 -14.09
N VAL A 149 -32.68 8.81 -14.72
CA VAL A 149 -33.69 9.60 -14.03
C VAL A 149 -35.04 9.34 -14.70
N ASP A 150 -36.02 8.89 -13.95
CA ASP A 150 -37.38 8.57 -14.43
C ASP A 150 -37.36 7.63 -15.66
N GLY A 151 -36.45 6.66 -15.67
CA GLY A 151 -36.29 5.67 -16.74
C GLY A 151 -35.58 6.18 -18.00
N LYS A 152 -35.13 7.44 -18.04
CA LYS A 152 -34.36 8.03 -19.15
C LYS A 152 -32.90 8.12 -18.79
N GLU A 153 -32.04 7.85 -19.77
CA GLU A 153 -30.57 8.00 -19.62
C GLU A 153 -30.16 9.43 -19.98
N ILE A 154 -29.44 10.07 -19.06
CA ILE A 154 -28.89 11.42 -19.21
C ILE A 154 -27.36 11.33 -19.08
N ASN A 155 -26.64 11.77 -20.11
CA ASN A 155 -25.18 11.81 -20.07
C ASN A 155 -24.73 12.93 -19.12
N THR A 156 -24.22 12.55 -17.95
CA THR A 156 -23.89 13.46 -16.83
C THR A 156 -22.41 13.40 -16.54
N PRO A 157 -21.73 14.55 -16.30
CA PRO A 157 -20.36 14.56 -15.83
C PRO A 157 -20.24 13.82 -14.50
N VAL A 158 -19.21 12.96 -14.35
CA VAL A 158 -19.02 12.14 -13.14
C VAL A 158 -18.84 13.00 -11.89
N VAL A 159 -18.31 14.22 -12.03
CA VAL A 159 -18.14 15.19 -10.94
C VAL A 159 -19.47 15.68 -10.34
N ASP A 160 -20.57 15.60 -11.10
CA ASP A 160 -21.90 16.05 -10.67
C ASP A 160 -22.72 14.92 -10.03
N LEU A 161 -22.25 13.66 -10.12
CA LEU A 161 -22.92 12.50 -9.55
C LEU A 161 -22.80 12.46 -8.03
N LYS A 162 -23.87 11.98 -7.39
CA LYS A 162 -23.98 11.91 -5.92
C LYS A 162 -24.16 10.46 -5.45
N VAL A 163 -23.81 10.21 -4.20
CA VAL A 163 -24.15 8.94 -3.54
C VAL A 163 -25.67 8.73 -3.57
N GLY A 164 -26.08 7.57 -4.05
CA GLY A 164 -27.49 7.21 -4.23
C GLY A 164 -28.00 7.36 -5.66
N ASP A 165 -27.29 8.07 -6.54
CA ASP A 165 -27.63 8.15 -7.96
C ASP A 165 -27.54 6.77 -8.63
N VAL A 166 -28.35 6.56 -9.66
CA VAL A 166 -28.42 5.30 -10.39
C VAL A 166 -27.87 5.53 -11.79
N ILE A 167 -26.85 4.76 -12.17
CA ILE A 167 -26.26 4.84 -13.51
C ILE A 167 -26.34 3.50 -14.21
N ARG A 168 -26.41 3.54 -15.53
CA ARG A 168 -26.39 2.34 -16.39
C ARG A 168 -25.07 2.23 -17.11
N LEU A 169 -24.53 1.00 -17.15
CA LEU A 169 -23.30 0.67 -17.88
C LEU A 169 -23.56 -0.43 -18.90
N ARG A 170 -22.94 -0.28 -20.06
CA ARG A 170 -22.97 -1.23 -21.16
C ARG A 170 -21.71 -2.11 -21.15
N PRO A 171 -21.73 -3.26 -21.84
CA PRO A 171 -20.52 -4.06 -22.03
C PRO A 171 -19.38 -3.22 -22.65
N GLY A 172 -18.17 -3.39 -22.12
CA GLY A 172 -16.96 -2.65 -22.53
C GLY A 172 -16.82 -1.26 -21.89
N GLU A 173 -17.79 -0.80 -21.08
CA GLU A 173 -17.65 0.44 -20.33
C GLU A 173 -17.00 0.20 -18.98
N LYS A 174 -16.23 1.17 -18.52
CA LYS A 174 -15.63 1.13 -17.17
C LYS A 174 -16.58 1.72 -16.14
N PHE A 175 -16.54 1.21 -14.92
CA PHE A 175 -17.26 1.78 -13.78
C PHE A 175 -16.69 3.16 -13.44
N PRO A 176 -17.50 4.24 -13.49
CA PRO A 176 -17.00 5.60 -13.22
C PRO A 176 -16.78 5.90 -11.73
N LEU A 177 -17.56 5.27 -10.87
CA LEU A 177 -17.56 5.40 -9.42
C LEU A 177 -17.82 4.04 -8.78
N ASP A 178 -17.52 3.93 -7.48
CA ASP A 178 -17.88 2.75 -6.70
C ASP A 178 -19.39 2.68 -6.51
N GLY A 179 -19.93 1.47 -6.59
CA GLY A 179 -21.37 1.25 -6.52
C GLY A 179 -21.75 -0.18 -6.17
N GLU A 180 -23.04 -0.42 -6.12
CA GLU A 180 -23.65 -1.73 -5.94
C GLU A 180 -24.59 -2.02 -7.12
N ILE A 181 -24.50 -3.22 -7.68
CA ILE A 181 -25.38 -3.65 -8.77
C ILE A 181 -26.79 -3.83 -8.24
N ILE A 182 -27.75 -3.11 -8.83
CA ILE A 182 -29.18 -3.22 -8.49
C ILE A 182 -29.99 -3.94 -9.57
N VAL A 183 -29.48 -3.99 -10.83
CA VAL A 183 -30.13 -4.71 -11.94
C VAL A 183 -29.05 -5.26 -12.87
N GLY A 184 -29.20 -6.52 -13.29
CA GLY A 184 -28.33 -7.18 -14.26
C GLY A 184 -27.24 -8.03 -13.62
N GLU A 185 -26.51 -8.72 -14.48
CA GLU A 185 -25.36 -9.56 -14.14
C GLU A 185 -24.24 -9.29 -15.14
N THR A 186 -22.99 -9.42 -14.71
CA THR A 186 -21.81 -9.21 -15.54
C THR A 186 -20.59 -9.96 -15.03
N HIS A 187 -19.56 -10.03 -15.86
CA HIS A 187 -18.19 -10.27 -15.42
C HIS A 187 -17.44 -8.93 -15.40
N ALA A 188 -16.83 -8.58 -14.27
CA ALA A 188 -16.01 -7.38 -14.13
C ALA A 188 -14.51 -7.75 -14.12
N ASP A 189 -13.74 -7.03 -14.94
CA ASP A 189 -12.27 -7.08 -14.88
C ASP A 189 -11.80 -6.07 -13.83
N GLU A 190 -11.36 -6.58 -12.70
CA GLU A 190 -10.81 -5.83 -11.57
C GLU A 190 -9.28 -5.97 -11.49
N SER A 191 -8.63 -6.48 -12.54
CA SER A 191 -7.17 -6.74 -12.58
C SER A 191 -6.31 -5.53 -12.21
N MET A 192 -6.82 -4.35 -12.46
CA MET A 192 -6.17 -3.09 -12.12
C MET A 192 -6.12 -2.79 -10.62
N LEU A 193 -7.04 -3.37 -9.85
CA LEU A 193 -7.15 -3.19 -8.40
C LEU A 193 -6.55 -4.37 -7.65
N THR A 194 -6.79 -5.58 -8.15
CA THR A 194 -6.40 -6.83 -7.51
C THR A 194 -5.09 -7.41 -8.05
N GLY A 195 -4.67 -7.00 -9.26
CA GLY A 195 -3.55 -7.63 -9.97
C GLY A 195 -3.89 -8.96 -10.63
N GLU A 196 -5.09 -9.50 -10.41
CA GLU A 196 -5.55 -10.77 -10.96
C GLU A 196 -6.23 -10.57 -12.32
N SER A 197 -5.78 -11.31 -13.34
CA SER A 197 -6.32 -11.21 -14.71
C SER A 197 -7.67 -11.93 -14.89
N GLN A 198 -8.18 -12.60 -13.86
CA GLN A 198 -9.43 -13.36 -13.96
C GLN A 198 -10.63 -12.44 -13.73
N ALA A 199 -11.56 -12.44 -14.69
CA ALA A 199 -12.81 -11.71 -14.57
C ALA A 199 -13.69 -12.30 -13.45
N ILE A 200 -14.26 -11.43 -12.61
CA ILE A 200 -15.07 -11.80 -11.46
C ILE A 200 -16.54 -11.67 -11.81
N ALA A 201 -17.33 -12.74 -11.62
CA ALA A 201 -18.77 -12.72 -11.80
C ALA A 201 -19.42 -11.79 -10.75
N LYS A 202 -20.26 -10.86 -11.19
CA LYS A 202 -21.00 -9.88 -10.39
C LYS A 202 -22.48 -9.98 -10.67
N SER A 203 -23.28 -10.07 -9.62
CA SER A 203 -24.74 -10.13 -9.66
C SER A 203 -25.36 -9.03 -8.81
N VAL A 204 -26.69 -8.96 -8.76
CA VAL A 204 -27.41 -8.00 -7.90
C VAL A 204 -26.93 -8.11 -6.45
N GLY A 205 -26.62 -6.98 -5.84
CA GLY A 205 -26.00 -6.87 -4.50
C GLY A 205 -24.48 -6.92 -4.48
N SER A 206 -23.83 -7.21 -5.62
CA SER A 206 -22.36 -7.19 -5.71
C SER A 206 -21.82 -5.77 -5.77
N LYS A 207 -20.73 -5.50 -5.05
CA LYS A 207 -19.99 -4.25 -5.13
C LYS A 207 -19.13 -4.21 -6.39
N VAL A 208 -19.07 -3.03 -7.01
CA VAL A 208 -18.19 -2.71 -8.14
C VAL A 208 -17.35 -1.48 -7.82
N PHE A 209 -16.15 -1.43 -8.38
CA PHE A 209 -15.16 -0.39 -8.09
C PHE A 209 -14.87 0.48 -9.30
N ALA A 210 -14.66 1.76 -9.06
CA ALA A 210 -14.26 2.72 -10.08
C ALA A 210 -13.02 2.22 -10.85
N GLY A 211 -13.03 2.38 -12.19
CA GLY A 211 -11.91 1.97 -13.05
C GLY A 211 -11.92 0.52 -13.50
N SER A 212 -12.64 -0.41 -12.82
CA SER A 212 -12.86 -1.77 -13.32
C SER A 212 -13.73 -1.76 -14.59
N MET A 213 -13.59 -2.78 -15.44
CA MET A 213 -14.27 -2.86 -16.73
C MET A 213 -15.44 -3.83 -16.67
N ASN A 214 -16.59 -3.37 -17.13
CA ASN A 214 -17.76 -4.21 -17.37
C ASN A 214 -17.56 -5.00 -18.67
N LEU A 215 -17.34 -6.32 -18.60
CA LEU A 215 -17.02 -7.14 -19.77
C LEU A 215 -18.27 -7.60 -20.52
N GLU A 216 -19.30 -8.04 -19.79
CA GLU A 216 -20.49 -8.69 -20.35
C GLU A 216 -21.76 -8.13 -19.71
N GLY A 217 -22.86 -8.14 -20.44
CA GLY A 217 -24.14 -7.69 -19.92
C GLY A 217 -24.25 -6.17 -19.69
N SER A 218 -25.49 -5.70 -19.62
CA SER A 218 -25.78 -4.33 -19.21
C SER A 218 -26.19 -4.33 -17.75
N VAL A 219 -25.51 -3.55 -16.93
CA VAL A 219 -25.79 -3.45 -15.50
C VAL A 219 -26.22 -2.06 -15.09
N THR A 220 -27.10 -2.00 -14.11
CA THR A 220 -27.49 -0.75 -13.46
C THR A 220 -26.94 -0.78 -12.04
N ILE A 221 -26.19 0.24 -11.67
CA ILE A 221 -25.56 0.34 -10.34
C ILE A 221 -26.09 1.56 -9.60
N LYS A 222 -26.17 1.44 -8.28
CA LYS A 222 -26.41 2.55 -7.37
C LYS A 222 -25.07 3.02 -6.82
N ILE A 223 -24.74 4.29 -6.98
CA ILE A 223 -23.48 4.89 -6.55
C ILE A 223 -23.38 4.86 -5.02
N THR A 224 -22.28 4.36 -4.49
CA THR A 224 -22.00 4.28 -3.05
C THR A 224 -20.90 5.24 -2.59
N ALA A 225 -20.06 5.74 -3.50
CA ALA A 225 -18.98 6.66 -3.19
C ALA A 225 -18.90 7.83 -4.18
N THR A 226 -18.50 9.00 -3.71
CA THR A 226 -18.20 10.16 -4.56
C THR A 226 -16.84 10.01 -5.24
N LEU A 227 -16.53 10.85 -6.23
CA LEU A 227 -15.27 10.82 -6.96
C LEU A 227 -14.02 10.87 -6.04
N HIS A 228 -14.13 11.53 -4.89
CA HIS A 228 -13.03 11.67 -3.92
C HIS A 228 -12.95 10.56 -2.88
N SER A 229 -14.01 9.80 -2.72
CA SER A 229 -14.13 8.70 -1.77
C SER A 229 -14.23 7.34 -2.47
N THR A 230 -13.84 7.25 -3.75
CA THR A 230 -13.71 5.96 -4.44
C THR A 230 -12.50 5.20 -3.90
N PHE A 231 -12.56 3.89 -3.96
CA PHE A 231 -11.47 3.00 -3.54
C PHE A 231 -10.12 3.39 -4.19
N ILE A 232 -10.12 3.73 -5.48
CA ILE A 232 -8.91 4.24 -6.16
C ILE A 232 -8.42 5.55 -5.54
N SER A 233 -9.32 6.48 -5.25
CA SER A 233 -8.94 7.77 -4.65
C SER A 233 -8.36 7.59 -3.26
N GLU A 234 -8.89 6.66 -2.47
CA GLU A 234 -8.34 6.29 -1.16
C GLU A 234 -6.93 5.68 -1.28
N ILE A 235 -6.73 4.75 -2.23
CA ILE A 235 -5.40 4.17 -2.52
C ILE A 235 -4.40 5.27 -2.86
N VAL A 236 -4.76 6.18 -3.76
CA VAL A 236 -3.84 7.25 -4.17
C VAL A 236 -3.51 8.17 -3.00
N HIS A 237 -4.51 8.58 -2.23
CA HIS A 237 -4.30 9.43 -1.05
C HIS A 237 -3.42 8.73 0.01
N PHE A 238 -3.64 7.44 0.21
CA PHE A 238 -2.81 6.62 1.11
C PHE A 238 -1.34 6.60 0.65
N VAL A 239 -1.09 6.35 -0.64
CA VAL A 239 0.27 6.34 -1.19
C VAL A 239 0.91 7.74 -1.14
N GLU A 240 0.15 8.80 -1.41
CA GLU A 240 0.65 10.18 -1.26
C GLU A 240 1.05 10.48 0.19
N LYS A 241 0.22 10.13 1.16
CA LYS A 241 0.51 10.27 2.60
C LYS A 241 1.75 9.46 3.00
N ALA A 242 1.88 8.25 2.48
CA ALA A 242 3.02 7.38 2.72
C ALA A 242 4.35 8.00 2.23
N GLN A 243 4.32 8.70 1.09
CA GLN A 243 5.50 9.36 0.54
C GLN A 243 5.96 10.58 1.36
N LEU A 244 5.10 11.14 2.20
CA LEU A 244 5.45 12.26 3.09
C LEU A 244 6.25 11.82 4.33
N LYS A 245 6.12 10.57 4.77
CA LYS A 245 6.89 10.03 5.90
C LYS A 245 8.32 9.72 5.48
N LYS A 246 9.29 10.41 6.10
CA LYS A 246 10.71 10.16 5.87
C LYS A 246 11.14 8.84 6.49
N ALA A 247 11.72 7.96 5.68
CA ALA A 247 12.33 6.73 6.18
C ALA A 247 13.51 7.01 7.14
N PRO A 248 13.78 6.14 8.12
CA PRO A 248 14.92 6.25 9.02
C PRO A 248 16.26 6.42 8.28
N ILE A 249 16.48 5.67 7.21
CA ILE A 249 17.68 5.80 6.37
C ILE A 249 17.82 7.19 5.73
N GLN A 250 16.71 7.85 5.37
CA GLN A 250 16.74 9.23 4.88
C GLN A 250 17.16 10.21 5.98
N GLN A 251 16.64 10.04 7.20
CA GLN A 251 17.06 10.84 8.36
C GLN A 251 18.54 10.64 8.67
N TYR A 252 19.04 9.41 8.51
CA TYR A 252 20.46 9.09 8.68
C TYR A 252 21.32 9.78 7.62
N ALA A 253 20.90 9.74 6.36
CA ALA A 253 21.55 10.48 5.28
C ALA A 253 21.61 12.00 5.55
N ASP A 254 20.50 12.59 6.03
CA ASP A 254 20.44 14.01 6.43
C ASP A 254 21.44 14.32 7.57
N LYS A 255 21.64 13.40 8.54
CA LYS A 255 22.64 13.55 9.61
C LYS A 255 24.08 13.52 9.07
N ILE A 256 24.37 12.58 8.14
CA ILE A 256 25.68 12.50 7.49
C ILE A 256 26.00 13.83 6.79
N VAL A 257 25.06 14.39 6.03
CA VAL A 257 25.26 15.66 5.32
C VAL A 257 25.58 16.80 6.30
N LYS A 258 24.89 16.85 7.47
CA LYS A 258 25.15 17.89 8.49
C LYS A 258 26.58 17.85 9.06
N ILE A 259 27.20 16.67 9.13
CA ILE A 259 28.59 16.50 9.58
C ILE A 259 29.55 16.70 8.41
N PHE A 260 29.21 16.22 7.24
CA PHE A 260 30.04 16.28 6.03
C PHE A 260 30.33 17.71 5.59
N VAL A 261 29.32 18.59 5.60
CA VAL A 261 29.48 19.99 5.14
C VAL A 261 30.54 20.76 5.93
N PRO A 262 30.53 20.79 7.28
CA PRO A 262 31.61 21.41 8.06
C PRO A 262 33.00 20.82 7.81
N ILE A 263 33.11 19.50 7.62
CA ILE A 263 34.38 18.84 7.32
C ILE A 263 34.93 19.31 5.98
N ILE A 264 34.09 19.38 4.95
CA ILE A 264 34.50 19.87 3.63
C ILE A 264 34.92 21.36 3.68
N LEU A 265 34.21 22.19 4.45
CA LEU A 265 34.61 23.58 4.66
C LEU A 265 35.99 23.68 5.30
N LEU A 266 36.28 22.83 6.30
CA LEU A 266 37.60 22.77 6.92
C LEU A 266 38.68 22.34 5.92
N ILE A 267 38.44 21.29 5.13
CA ILE A 267 39.37 20.80 4.11
C ILE A 267 39.60 21.87 3.06
N ALA A 268 38.56 22.55 2.60
CA ALA A 268 38.69 23.65 1.63
C ALA A 268 39.52 24.80 2.18
N ALA A 269 39.28 25.20 3.45
CA ALA A 269 40.09 26.22 4.10
C ALA A 269 41.57 25.80 4.26
N LEU A 270 41.81 24.58 4.65
CA LEU A 270 43.19 24.01 4.75
C LEU A 270 43.84 23.97 3.36
N THR A 271 43.13 23.55 2.32
CA THR A 271 43.65 23.59 0.92
C THR A 271 44.05 24.99 0.53
N PHE A 272 43.21 25.98 0.82
CA PHE A 272 43.56 27.37 0.56
C PHE A 272 44.84 27.80 1.27
N VAL A 273 44.95 27.54 2.59
CA VAL A 273 46.13 27.93 3.40
C VAL A 273 47.39 27.25 2.88
N VAL A 274 47.36 25.94 2.63
CA VAL A 274 48.52 25.19 2.14
C VAL A 274 49.03 25.75 0.80
N TRP A 275 48.14 25.91 -0.18
CA TRP A 275 48.54 26.44 -1.48
C TRP A 275 49.00 27.89 -1.41
N TYR A 276 48.37 28.72 -0.56
CA TYR A 276 48.81 30.11 -0.38
C TYR A 276 50.21 30.22 0.26
N LEU A 277 50.52 29.36 1.24
CA LEU A 277 51.85 29.34 1.83
C LEU A 277 52.92 28.87 0.85
N MET A 278 52.57 27.92 -0.03
CA MET A 278 53.53 27.38 -1.02
C MET A 278 53.77 28.30 -2.21
N THR A 279 52.72 28.88 -2.76
CA THR A 279 52.75 29.63 -4.05
C THR A 279 52.76 31.14 -3.89
N LYS A 280 52.23 31.63 -2.74
CA LYS A 280 51.92 33.06 -2.50
C LYS A 280 50.97 33.66 -3.53
N ASP A 281 50.32 32.79 -4.32
CA ASP A 281 49.33 33.18 -5.34
C ASP A 281 47.91 32.98 -4.79
N LEU A 282 47.20 34.11 -4.62
CA LEU A 282 45.86 34.13 -4.09
C LEU A 282 44.85 33.45 -5.04
N GLY A 283 45.01 33.70 -6.35
CA GLY A 283 44.11 33.17 -7.36
C GLY A 283 44.21 31.65 -7.47
N PHE A 284 45.45 31.17 -7.54
CA PHE A 284 45.70 29.72 -7.56
C PHE A 284 45.13 29.03 -6.31
N SER A 285 45.34 29.60 -5.14
CA SER A 285 44.85 29.06 -3.87
C SER A 285 43.31 29.04 -3.78
N LEU A 286 42.65 30.13 -4.22
CA LEU A 286 41.18 30.19 -4.28
C LEU A 286 40.60 29.19 -5.27
N THR A 287 41.21 29.03 -6.45
CA THR A 287 40.76 28.05 -7.45
C THR A 287 40.75 26.62 -6.88
N HIS A 288 41.77 26.23 -6.15
CA HIS A 288 41.86 24.90 -5.52
C HIS A 288 40.88 24.75 -4.37
N MET A 289 40.66 25.79 -3.57
CA MET A 289 39.63 25.79 -2.52
C MET A 289 38.23 25.62 -3.15
N ILE A 290 37.90 26.37 -4.20
CA ILE A 290 36.63 26.28 -4.90
C ILE A 290 36.44 24.90 -5.52
N ALA A 291 37.50 24.31 -6.11
CA ALA A 291 37.44 22.96 -6.68
C ALA A 291 37.04 21.91 -5.60
N VAL A 292 37.60 22.00 -4.37
CA VAL A 292 37.22 21.14 -3.27
C VAL A 292 35.75 21.30 -2.88
N LEU A 293 35.27 22.56 -2.79
CA LEU A 293 33.88 22.85 -2.43
C LEU A 293 32.88 22.29 -3.45
N VAL A 294 33.20 22.36 -4.74
CA VAL A 294 32.33 21.93 -5.83
C VAL A 294 32.30 20.42 -5.97
N ILE A 295 33.48 19.77 -5.98
CA ILE A 295 33.58 18.32 -6.19
C ILE A 295 33.00 17.52 -5.02
N ALA A 296 32.99 18.09 -3.83
CA ALA A 296 32.45 17.46 -2.63
C ALA A 296 30.93 17.51 -2.51
N CYS A 297 30.19 17.90 -3.54
CA CYS A 297 28.73 17.93 -3.49
C CYS A 297 28.13 16.52 -3.29
N PRO A 298 27.41 16.24 -2.19
CA PRO A 298 26.77 14.95 -1.96
C PRO A 298 25.39 14.87 -2.64
N CYS A 299 25.25 15.37 -3.87
CA CYS A 299 24.00 15.53 -4.58
C CYS A 299 23.23 14.21 -4.76
N ALA A 300 23.94 13.12 -5.07
CA ALA A 300 23.36 11.80 -5.26
C ALA A 300 22.78 11.21 -3.94
N LEU A 301 23.40 11.50 -2.81
CA LEU A 301 22.95 10.95 -1.50
C LEU A 301 21.56 11.47 -1.12
N GLY A 302 21.27 12.74 -1.37
CA GLY A 302 19.96 13.34 -1.08
C GLY A 302 18.83 12.83 -1.98
N LEU A 303 19.18 12.23 -3.14
CA LEU A 303 18.19 11.75 -4.13
C LEU A 303 17.96 10.25 -4.06
N ALA A 304 18.99 9.45 -3.77
CA ALA A 304 18.96 7.99 -3.89
C ALA A 304 17.86 7.36 -3.03
N VAL A 305 17.74 7.73 -1.76
CA VAL A 305 16.78 7.14 -0.82
C VAL A 305 15.33 7.49 -1.18
N PRO A 306 14.93 8.77 -1.38
CA PRO A 306 13.57 9.10 -1.81
C PRO A 306 13.15 8.42 -3.11
N MET A 307 14.07 8.31 -4.07
CA MET A 307 13.81 7.64 -5.35
C MET A 307 13.57 6.14 -5.18
N ALA A 308 14.40 5.45 -4.39
CA ALA A 308 14.24 4.02 -4.11
C ALA A 308 12.90 3.74 -3.43
N ILE A 309 12.54 4.52 -2.41
CA ILE A 309 11.25 4.37 -1.69
C ILE A 309 10.08 4.62 -2.64
N MET A 310 10.12 5.69 -3.44
CA MET A 310 9.05 6.03 -4.37
C MET A 310 8.85 4.93 -5.42
N LEU A 311 9.94 4.37 -5.95
CA LEU A 311 9.87 3.29 -6.94
C LEU A 311 9.32 2.01 -6.29
N SER A 312 9.80 1.65 -5.10
CA SER A 312 9.35 0.46 -4.37
C SER A 312 7.86 0.54 -4.00
N THR A 313 7.41 1.69 -3.47
CA THR A 313 6.00 1.89 -3.12
C THR A 313 5.09 1.90 -4.35
N SER A 314 5.55 2.47 -5.46
CA SER A 314 4.81 2.47 -6.73
C SER A 314 4.68 1.05 -7.32
N GLU A 315 5.73 0.26 -7.28
CA GLU A 315 5.70 -1.12 -7.80
C GLU A 315 4.86 -2.04 -6.92
N ALA A 316 4.97 -1.89 -5.60
CA ALA A 316 4.13 -2.58 -4.63
C ALA A 316 2.63 -2.29 -4.86
N ALA A 317 2.27 -1.02 -5.07
CA ALA A 317 0.88 -0.62 -5.32
C ALA A 317 0.31 -1.24 -6.61
N LYS A 318 1.11 -1.40 -7.67
CA LYS A 318 0.69 -2.11 -8.91
C LYS A 318 0.41 -3.59 -8.67
N SER A 319 1.05 -4.19 -7.67
CA SER A 319 0.85 -5.58 -7.26
C SER A 319 -0.23 -5.72 -6.17
N GLY A 320 -1.03 -4.68 -5.92
CA GLY A 320 -2.09 -4.69 -4.91
C GLY A 320 -1.58 -4.53 -3.47
N LEU A 321 -0.28 -4.26 -3.25
CA LEU A 321 0.30 -4.06 -1.92
C LEU A 321 0.42 -2.57 -1.61
N LEU A 322 -0.35 -2.07 -0.64
CA LEU A 322 -0.32 -0.68 -0.19
C LEU A 322 0.66 -0.50 0.96
N ILE A 323 1.69 0.32 0.76
CA ILE A 323 2.73 0.59 1.75
C ILE A 323 2.49 1.98 2.36
N SER A 324 2.35 2.04 3.71
CA SER A 324 2.00 3.25 4.44
C SER A 324 3.16 4.20 4.75
N GLY A 325 4.40 3.84 4.38
CA GLY A 325 5.56 4.70 4.60
C GLY A 325 6.88 4.11 4.14
N GLY A 326 7.87 4.97 3.93
CA GLY A 326 9.22 4.54 3.55
C GLY A 326 9.91 3.69 4.62
N ASP A 327 9.54 3.85 5.88
CA ASP A 327 10.02 3.03 7.00
C ASP A 327 9.58 1.56 6.87
N ILE A 328 8.41 1.30 6.28
CA ILE A 328 7.90 -0.05 6.02
C ILE A 328 8.79 -0.79 5.02
N VAL A 329 9.23 -0.11 3.96
CA VAL A 329 10.16 -0.70 2.97
C VAL A 329 11.48 -1.08 3.62
N GLU A 330 12.01 -0.21 4.49
CA GLU A 330 13.25 -0.46 5.22
C GLU A 330 13.10 -1.62 6.21
N LYS A 331 12.03 -1.61 7.02
CA LYS A 331 11.74 -2.69 7.98
C LYS A 331 11.54 -4.04 7.28
N GLY A 332 10.86 -4.06 6.13
CA GLY A 332 10.61 -5.26 5.35
C GLY A 332 11.88 -6.03 4.97
N SER A 333 12.97 -5.31 4.72
CA SER A 333 14.27 -5.93 4.37
C SER A 333 14.95 -6.65 5.54
N HIS A 334 14.52 -6.42 6.77
CA HIS A 334 15.11 -6.99 7.99
C HIS A 334 14.25 -8.08 8.63
N ILE A 335 13.07 -8.40 8.06
CA ILE A 335 12.18 -9.43 8.59
C ILE A 335 12.83 -10.81 8.42
N ASP A 336 12.93 -11.56 9.51
CA ASP A 336 13.41 -12.93 9.57
C ASP A 336 12.33 -13.94 9.95
N THR A 337 11.19 -13.46 10.45
CA THR A 337 10.09 -14.28 10.95
C THR A 337 8.75 -13.69 10.53
N ILE A 338 7.90 -14.52 9.94
CA ILE A 338 6.53 -14.15 9.56
C ILE A 338 5.55 -14.99 10.36
N VAL A 339 4.56 -14.32 10.92
CA VAL A 339 3.47 -14.92 11.67
C VAL A 339 2.16 -14.70 10.89
N PHE A 340 1.54 -15.78 10.45
CA PHE A 340 0.25 -15.74 9.77
C PHE A 340 -0.88 -16.04 10.74
N ASP A 341 -1.96 -15.25 10.69
CA ASP A 341 -3.24 -15.76 11.14
C ASP A 341 -3.74 -16.82 10.16
N LYS A 342 -4.51 -17.78 10.65
CA LYS A 342 -5.10 -18.82 9.80
C LYS A 342 -6.28 -18.29 8.99
N THR A 343 -7.31 -17.81 9.69
CA THR A 343 -8.65 -17.56 9.12
C THR A 343 -8.68 -16.30 8.25
N GLY A 344 -9.14 -16.42 7.00
CA GLY A 344 -9.18 -15.29 6.07
C GLY A 344 -7.82 -14.84 5.55
N THR A 345 -6.71 -15.41 6.06
CA THR A 345 -5.33 -15.11 5.66
C THR A 345 -4.73 -16.27 4.86
N LEU A 346 -4.51 -17.42 5.47
CA LEU A 346 -4.07 -18.65 4.80
C LEU A 346 -5.26 -19.43 4.20
N THR A 347 -6.46 -19.18 4.70
CA THR A 347 -7.72 -19.77 4.26
C THR A 347 -8.60 -18.70 3.61
N GLU A 348 -9.64 -19.15 2.88
CA GLU A 348 -10.59 -18.27 2.17
C GLU A 348 -11.44 -17.39 3.11
N GLY A 349 -11.55 -17.77 4.41
CA GLY A 349 -12.43 -17.12 5.37
C GLY A 349 -13.92 -17.41 5.11
N ARG A 350 -14.22 -18.43 4.31
CA ARG A 350 -15.57 -18.86 3.95
C ARG A 350 -15.73 -20.33 4.31
N PRO A 351 -16.37 -20.64 5.45
CA PRO A 351 -16.62 -22.03 5.82
C PRO A 351 -17.41 -22.76 4.75
N GLU A 352 -16.96 -23.91 4.32
CA GLU A 352 -17.65 -24.78 3.35
C GLU A 352 -17.94 -26.16 3.96
N LEU A 353 -19.10 -26.73 3.59
CA LEU A 353 -19.41 -28.11 3.92
C LEU A 353 -18.52 -29.05 3.11
N THR A 354 -17.66 -29.80 3.80
CA THR A 354 -16.70 -30.72 3.15
C THR A 354 -17.15 -32.16 3.22
N GLU A 355 -17.87 -32.57 4.26
CA GLU A 355 -18.26 -33.95 4.46
C GLU A 355 -19.60 -34.05 5.23
N ILE A 356 -20.38 -35.06 4.92
CA ILE A 356 -21.60 -35.45 5.65
C ILE A 356 -21.40 -36.85 6.18
N VAL A 357 -21.31 -36.97 7.50
CA VAL A 357 -21.18 -38.27 8.16
C VAL A 357 -22.57 -38.73 8.61
N VAL A 358 -23.04 -39.82 8.05
CA VAL A 358 -24.38 -40.40 8.34
C VAL A 358 -24.27 -41.39 9.47
N PHE A 359 -25.03 -41.18 10.55
CA PHE A 359 -25.11 -42.09 11.69
C PHE A 359 -26.36 -42.99 11.62
N ASP A 360 -27.47 -42.49 11.05
CA ASP A 360 -28.70 -43.28 10.88
C ASP A 360 -28.86 -43.71 9.42
N ALA A 361 -28.65 -45.00 9.15
CA ALA A 361 -28.72 -45.59 7.82
C ALA A 361 -30.14 -45.57 7.19
N ALA A 362 -31.14 -45.14 7.93
CA ALA A 362 -32.51 -44.96 7.41
C ALA A 362 -32.61 -43.77 6.44
N TYR A 363 -31.67 -42.86 6.47
CA TYR A 363 -31.68 -41.66 5.66
C TYR A 363 -30.50 -41.63 4.67
N LYS A 364 -30.77 -41.09 3.49
CA LYS A 364 -29.68 -40.80 2.49
C LYS A 364 -29.09 -39.43 2.75
N GLU A 365 -27.82 -39.26 2.39
CA GLU A 365 -27.06 -37.99 2.51
C GLU A 365 -27.82 -36.80 1.93
N ALA A 366 -28.39 -36.95 0.74
CA ALA A 366 -29.17 -35.89 0.07
C ALA A 366 -30.45 -35.50 0.84
N GLU A 367 -31.09 -36.45 1.52
CA GLU A 367 -32.29 -36.18 2.37
C GLU A 367 -31.89 -35.42 3.63
N LEU A 368 -30.79 -35.83 4.27
CA LEU A 368 -30.24 -35.19 5.47
C LEU A 368 -29.81 -33.75 5.14
N LEU A 369 -29.11 -33.56 4.01
CA LEU A 369 -28.71 -32.24 3.55
C LEU A 369 -29.92 -31.35 3.23
N LYS A 370 -30.98 -31.90 2.63
CA LYS A 370 -32.23 -31.17 2.38
C LYS A 370 -32.88 -30.72 3.68
N MET A 371 -33.03 -31.64 4.66
CA MET A 371 -33.64 -31.32 5.96
C MET A 371 -32.80 -30.28 6.72
N ALA A 372 -31.47 -30.45 6.74
CA ALA A 372 -30.58 -29.51 7.39
C ALA A 372 -30.59 -28.13 6.69
N GLY A 373 -30.46 -28.09 5.37
CA GLY A 373 -30.50 -26.85 4.61
C GLY A 373 -31.80 -26.08 4.79
N SER A 374 -32.94 -26.79 4.71
CA SER A 374 -34.28 -26.22 4.92
C SER A 374 -34.45 -25.64 6.32
N SER A 375 -33.88 -26.27 7.36
CA SER A 375 -33.97 -25.79 8.74
C SER A 375 -32.98 -24.65 9.01
N LEU A 376 -31.83 -24.59 8.33
CA LEU A 376 -30.76 -23.64 8.60
C LEU A 376 -30.80 -22.38 7.71
N GLN A 377 -31.65 -22.34 6.66
CA GLN A 377 -31.72 -21.22 5.71
C GLN A 377 -32.02 -19.87 6.37
N TYR A 378 -32.68 -19.84 7.52
CA TYR A 378 -32.98 -18.62 8.27
C TYR A 378 -31.98 -18.30 9.38
N SER A 379 -30.92 -19.11 9.52
CA SER A 379 -29.87 -18.87 10.50
C SER A 379 -28.81 -17.90 9.90
N THR A 380 -28.41 -16.91 10.68
CA THR A 380 -27.34 -15.96 10.30
C THR A 380 -25.96 -16.48 10.68
N HIS A 381 -25.85 -17.64 11.33
CA HIS A 381 -24.58 -18.20 11.76
C HIS A 381 -23.79 -18.76 10.57
N PRO A 382 -22.47 -18.45 10.40
CA PRO A 382 -21.69 -18.85 9.23
C PRO A 382 -21.69 -20.36 8.95
N LEU A 383 -21.57 -21.20 9.99
CA LEU A 383 -21.62 -22.66 9.85
C LEU A 383 -23.01 -23.16 9.39
N SER A 384 -24.09 -22.54 9.84
CA SER A 384 -25.43 -22.85 9.37
C SER A 384 -25.64 -22.50 7.92
N GLN A 385 -25.15 -21.32 7.52
CA GLN A 385 -25.24 -20.84 6.14
C GLN A 385 -24.44 -21.74 5.19
N SER A 386 -23.25 -22.24 5.59
CA SER A 386 -22.47 -23.13 4.73
C SER A 386 -23.21 -24.43 4.41
N VAL A 387 -23.99 -24.99 5.36
CA VAL A 387 -24.82 -26.17 5.11
C VAL A 387 -25.99 -25.85 4.17
N ALA A 388 -26.68 -24.72 4.40
CA ALA A 388 -27.76 -24.28 3.53
C ALA A 388 -27.28 -23.99 2.09
N HIS A 389 -26.14 -23.30 1.95
CA HIS A 389 -25.52 -23.03 0.63
C HIS A 389 -25.10 -24.32 -0.07
N ALA A 390 -24.56 -25.30 0.66
CA ALA A 390 -24.17 -26.58 0.08
C ALA A 390 -25.38 -27.35 -0.50
N ALA A 391 -26.54 -27.24 0.15
CA ALA A 391 -27.77 -27.82 -0.37
C ALA A 391 -28.21 -27.12 -1.67
N VAL A 392 -28.18 -25.79 -1.71
CA VAL A 392 -28.50 -24.99 -2.91
C VAL A 392 -27.50 -25.29 -4.05
N LYS A 393 -26.20 -25.39 -3.76
CA LYS A 393 -25.15 -25.70 -4.75
C LYS A 393 -25.31 -27.09 -5.37
N LYS A 394 -25.97 -28.02 -4.67
CA LYS A 394 -26.33 -29.36 -5.17
C LYS A 394 -27.73 -29.41 -5.81
N ASP A 395 -28.32 -28.26 -6.17
CA ASP A 395 -29.65 -28.10 -6.79
C ASP A 395 -30.79 -28.72 -5.94
N ILE A 396 -30.62 -28.79 -4.62
CA ILE A 396 -31.63 -29.28 -3.69
C ILE A 396 -32.60 -28.13 -3.38
N ARG A 397 -33.85 -28.30 -3.78
CA ARG A 397 -34.92 -27.36 -3.43
C ARG A 397 -35.21 -27.40 -1.95
N LEU A 398 -34.95 -26.30 -1.25
CA LEU A 398 -35.25 -26.12 0.16
C LEU A 398 -36.77 -25.89 0.36
N THR A 399 -37.26 -26.25 1.52
CA THR A 399 -38.65 -26.06 1.94
C THR A 399 -38.66 -25.32 3.29
N ASP A 400 -39.70 -24.52 3.52
CA ASP A 400 -39.80 -23.78 4.77
C ASP A 400 -40.12 -24.72 5.91
N PRO A 401 -39.48 -24.57 7.10
CA PRO A 401 -39.82 -25.35 8.29
C PRO A 401 -41.15 -24.87 8.88
N ASP A 402 -41.93 -25.79 9.42
CA ASP A 402 -43.21 -25.51 10.08
C ASP A 402 -43.02 -24.66 11.35
N LYS A 403 -41.91 -24.89 12.07
CA LYS A 403 -41.48 -24.11 13.23
C LYS A 403 -39.98 -23.94 13.18
N PHE A 404 -39.48 -22.74 13.60
CA PHE A 404 -38.08 -22.40 13.67
C PHE A 404 -37.78 -21.67 14.98
N LYS A 405 -36.75 -22.11 15.70
CA LYS A 405 -36.23 -21.44 16.89
C LYS A 405 -34.70 -21.47 16.89
N SER A 406 -34.08 -20.29 16.84
CA SER A 406 -32.65 -20.18 17.04
C SER A 406 -32.29 -20.07 18.51
N LEU A 407 -31.28 -20.82 18.95
CA LEU A 407 -30.76 -20.83 20.31
C LEU A 407 -29.31 -20.33 20.26
N THR A 408 -29.09 -19.14 20.78
CA THR A 408 -27.79 -18.45 20.72
C THR A 408 -26.68 -19.30 21.33
N GLY A 409 -25.61 -19.53 20.57
CA GLY A 409 -24.45 -20.31 20.98
C GLY A 409 -24.64 -21.84 20.95
N LEU A 410 -25.85 -22.33 20.66
CA LEU A 410 -26.15 -23.77 20.64
C LEU A 410 -26.52 -24.27 19.23
N GLY A 411 -27.44 -23.59 18.54
CA GLY A 411 -27.89 -23.98 17.19
C GLY A 411 -29.34 -23.63 16.94
N VAL A 412 -30.03 -24.50 16.18
CA VAL A 412 -31.41 -24.33 15.73
C VAL A 412 -32.24 -25.54 16.06
N VAL A 413 -33.47 -25.33 16.54
CA VAL A 413 -34.51 -26.34 16.65
C VAL A 413 -35.61 -26.00 15.65
N ALA A 414 -36.00 -26.96 14.83
CA ALA A 414 -36.99 -26.76 13.77
C ALA A 414 -37.98 -27.95 13.73
N GLU A 415 -39.16 -27.73 13.18
CA GLU A 415 -40.11 -28.78 12.83
C GLU A 415 -40.28 -28.76 11.31
N LEU A 416 -40.08 -29.89 10.66
CA LEU A 416 -40.18 -30.03 9.21
C LEU A 416 -40.92 -31.30 8.85
N ASN A 417 -42.04 -31.18 8.17
CA ASN A 417 -42.92 -32.32 7.81
C ASN A 417 -43.30 -33.22 9.00
N GLY A 418 -43.60 -32.60 10.15
CA GLY A 418 -43.99 -33.29 11.37
C GLY A 418 -42.83 -33.96 12.13
N LYS A 419 -41.57 -33.81 11.70
CA LYS A 419 -40.37 -34.30 12.41
C LYS A 419 -39.71 -33.17 13.19
N LYS A 420 -39.31 -33.44 14.43
CA LYS A 420 -38.54 -32.50 15.24
C LYS A 420 -37.06 -32.62 14.91
N LEU A 421 -36.44 -31.53 14.48
CA LEU A 421 -35.04 -31.45 14.11
C LEU A 421 -34.29 -30.55 15.10
N ALA A 422 -33.12 -31.00 15.57
CA ALA A 422 -32.18 -30.13 16.27
C ALA A 422 -30.84 -30.15 15.54
N LEU A 423 -30.36 -28.94 15.19
CA LEU A 423 -29.14 -28.73 14.41
C LEU A 423 -28.22 -27.78 15.16
N GLY A 424 -27.05 -28.25 15.56
CA GLY A 424 -26.11 -27.42 16.32
C GLY A 424 -24.93 -28.20 16.89
N ASN A 425 -24.38 -27.69 17.98
CA ASN A 425 -23.27 -28.31 18.69
C ASN A 425 -23.75 -29.49 19.58
N ALA A 426 -22.79 -30.21 20.17
CA ALA A 426 -23.10 -31.35 21.05
C ALA A 426 -23.91 -30.96 22.29
N ASP A 427 -23.79 -29.73 22.77
CA ASP A 427 -24.53 -29.25 23.94
C ASP A 427 -26.02 -29.05 23.63
N LEU A 428 -26.35 -28.59 22.40
CA LEU A 428 -27.74 -28.55 21.93
C LEU A 428 -28.35 -29.93 21.94
N LEU A 429 -27.63 -30.94 21.44
CA LEU A 429 -28.13 -32.32 21.40
C LEU A 429 -28.43 -32.84 22.80
N LYS A 430 -27.55 -32.61 23.77
CA LYS A 430 -27.77 -32.97 25.19
C LYS A 430 -28.99 -32.28 25.76
N GLN A 431 -29.16 -30.97 25.47
CA GLN A 431 -30.32 -30.21 25.96
C GLN A 431 -31.65 -30.73 25.39
N GLU A 432 -31.66 -31.19 24.14
CA GLU A 432 -32.84 -31.77 23.49
C GLU A 432 -33.05 -33.27 23.83
N GLY A 433 -32.25 -33.84 24.77
CA GLY A 433 -32.38 -35.20 25.24
C GLY A 433 -31.91 -36.26 24.24
N VAL A 434 -31.03 -35.90 23.33
CA VAL A 434 -30.44 -36.83 22.37
C VAL A 434 -29.29 -37.58 23.04
N ASP A 435 -29.36 -38.88 23.07
CA ASP A 435 -28.24 -39.74 23.49
C ASP A 435 -27.20 -39.79 22.35
N ALA A 436 -26.33 -38.78 22.32
CA ALA A 436 -25.28 -38.64 21.32
C ALA A 436 -23.94 -38.98 21.95
N SER A 437 -23.64 -40.25 22.13
CA SER A 437 -22.29 -40.73 22.43
C SER A 437 -21.45 -40.70 21.14
N ILE A 438 -20.94 -39.51 20.80
CA ILE A 438 -20.02 -39.35 19.64
C ILE A 438 -18.66 -39.89 20.05
N PRO A 439 -18.13 -40.95 19.37
CA PRO A 439 -16.84 -41.53 19.72
C PRO A 439 -15.69 -40.51 19.57
N GLU A 440 -14.68 -40.59 20.43
CA GLU A 440 -13.47 -39.76 20.26
C GLU A 440 -12.77 -39.96 18.91
N SER A 441 -12.87 -41.17 18.34
CA SER A 441 -12.34 -41.45 16.98
C SER A 441 -12.97 -40.57 15.93
N PHE A 442 -14.25 -40.20 16.05
CA PHE A 442 -14.92 -39.30 15.11
C PHE A 442 -14.19 -37.97 14.96
N TYR A 443 -13.78 -37.36 16.07
CA TYR A 443 -13.08 -36.06 16.04
C TYR A 443 -11.64 -36.17 15.54
N LYS A 444 -11.05 -37.37 15.55
CA LYS A 444 -9.71 -37.62 14.96
C LYS A 444 -9.79 -37.85 13.45
N ASP A 445 -10.83 -38.56 13.01
CA ASP A 445 -11.02 -38.94 11.61
C ASP A 445 -11.60 -37.78 10.77
N HIS A 446 -12.51 -37.00 11.36
CA HIS A 446 -13.18 -35.88 10.68
C HIS A 446 -12.77 -34.55 11.31
N VAL A 447 -11.78 -33.87 10.73
CA VAL A 447 -11.24 -32.64 11.29
C VAL A 447 -11.93 -31.41 10.69
N GLY A 448 -12.64 -30.64 11.55
CA GLY A 448 -13.38 -29.44 11.14
C GLY A 448 -14.25 -28.88 12.26
N SER A 449 -15.14 -27.97 11.91
CA SER A 449 -16.26 -27.54 12.74
C SER A 449 -17.46 -28.42 12.41
N TYR A 450 -18.31 -28.67 13.40
CA TYR A 450 -19.41 -29.63 13.24
C TYR A 450 -20.76 -28.96 13.48
N VAL A 451 -21.73 -29.30 12.63
CA VAL A 451 -23.15 -29.11 12.89
C VAL A 451 -23.79 -30.49 12.93
N PHE A 452 -24.20 -30.91 14.11
CA PHE A 452 -24.89 -32.20 14.30
C PHE A 452 -26.36 -32.04 14.00
N LEU A 453 -26.97 -33.04 13.39
CA LEU A 453 -28.39 -33.13 13.13
C LEU A 453 -28.98 -34.29 13.93
N SER A 454 -29.99 -34.01 14.75
CA SER A 454 -30.86 -35.03 15.31
C SER A 454 -32.26 -34.94 14.72
N ILE A 455 -32.87 -36.08 14.53
CA ILE A 455 -34.26 -36.26 14.07
C ILE A 455 -35.01 -37.05 15.11
N ASP A 456 -36.09 -36.48 15.66
CA ASP A 456 -36.90 -37.10 16.70
C ASP A 456 -36.07 -37.69 17.85
N GLN A 457 -35.13 -36.88 18.37
CA GLN A 457 -34.20 -37.21 19.46
C GLN A 457 -33.19 -38.33 19.16
N LYS A 458 -32.96 -38.67 17.88
CA LYS A 458 -31.89 -39.59 17.47
C LYS A 458 -30.85 -38.86 16.64
N LEU A 459 -29.58 -39.08 16.93
CA LEU A 459 -28.50 -38.56 16.12
C LEU A 459 -28.54 -39.16 14.71
N ALA A 460 -28.73 -38.32 13.70
CA ALA A 460 -28.87 -38.75 12.31
C ALA A 460 -27.61 -38.46 11.47
N ALA A 461 -27.01 -37.29 11.63
CA ALA A 461 -25.80 -36.90 10.84
C ALA A 461 -24.92 -35.89 11.56
N ALA A 462 -23.69 -35.78 11.09
CA ALA A 462 -22.79 -34.64 11.33
C ALA A 462 -22.35 -34.02 10.01
N PHE A 463 -22.49 -32.73 9.93
CA PHE A 463 -21.98 -31.91 8.83
C PHE A 463 -20.61 -31.36 9.22
N VAL A 464 -19.56 -31.79 8.53
CA VAL A 464 -18.18 -31.34 8.76
C VAL A 464 -17.91 -30.14 7.87
N ILE A 465 -17.53 -29.05 8.49
CA ILE A 465 -17.35 -27.76 7.84
C ILE A 465 -15.90 -27.33 8.06
N THR A 466 -15.22 -27.01 6.98
CA THR A 466 -13.84 -26.52 7.00
C THR A 466 -13.75 -25.22 6.23
N ASP A 467 -12.74 -24.41 6.54
CA ASP A 467 -12.41 -23.22 5.78
C ASP A 467 -11.29 -23.58 4.78
N PRO A 468 -11.55 -23.55 3.47
CA PRO A 468 -10.59 -24.01 2.46
C PRO A 468 -9.29 -23.22 2.52
N ILE A 469 -8.17 -23.88 2.32
CA ILE A 469 -6.85 -23.26 2.19
C ILE A 469 -6.80 -22.57 0.82
N LYS A 470 -6.28 -21.31 0.77
CA LYS A 470 -6.04 -20.61 -0.48
C LYS A 470 -5.05 -21.35 -1.36
N ASN A 471 -5.29 -21.43 -2.65
CA ASN A 471 -4.48 -22.19 -3.61
C ASN A 471 -3.00 -21.78 -3.57
N GLU A 472 -2.71 -20.51 -3.34
CA GLU A 472 -1.36 -19.93 -3.35
C GLU A 472 -0.63 -20.11 -2.01
N ALA A 473 -1.34 -20.43 -0.92
CA ALA A 473 -0.78 -20.43 0.43
C ALA A 473 0.37 -21.42 0.60
N ARG A 474 0.26 -22.62 0.00
CA ARG A 474 1.32 -23.64 0.06
C ARG A 474 2.59 -23.20 -0.67
N ALA A 475 2.44 -22.62 -1.86
CA ALA A 475 3.56 -22.11 -2.64
C ALA A 475 4.22 -20.92 -1.94
N LEU A 476 3.43 -20.03 -1.33
CA LEU A 476 3.92 -18.90 -0.55
C LEU A 476 4.80 -19.37 0.61
N ILE A 477 4.34 -20.32 1.44
CA ILE A 477 5.10 -20.82 2.59
C ILE A 477 6.40 -21.49 2.13
N SER A 478 6.36 -22.29 1.06
CA SER A 478 7.56 -22.90 0.47
C SER A 478 8.58 -21.86 0.00
N ASN A 479 8.11 -20.79 -0.65
CA ASN A 479 8.97 -19.70 -1.12
C ASN A 479 9.60 -18.95 0.06
N LEU A 480 8.84 -18.66 1.11
CA LEU A 480 9.36 -17.99 2.32
C LEU A 480 10.44 -18.83 3.01
N HIS A 481 10.24 -20.13 3.13
CA HIS A 481 11.26 -21.04 3.65
C HIS A 481 12.54 -21.04 2.79
N SER A 482 12.40 -21.00 1.46
CA SER A 482 13.56 -20.93 0.55
C SER A 482 14.37 -19.62 0.72
N LEU A 483 13.73 -18.55 1.19
CA LEU A 483 14.37 -17.28 1.53
C LEU A 483 14.98 -17.27 2.94
N GLY A 484 14.88 -18.37 3.70
CA GLY A 484 15.39 -18.49 5.05
C GLY A 484 14.52 -17.80 6.11
N ILE A 485 13.25 -17.52 5.79
CA ILE A 485 12.30 -16.88 6.70
C ILE A 485 11.57 -17.94 7.52
N ASN A 486 11.50 -17.74 8.83
CA ASN A 486 10.73 -18.59 9.74
C ASN A 486 9.23 -18.26 9.60
N VAL A 487 8.42 -19.28 9.35
CA VAL A 487 6.98 -19.09 9.14
C VAL A 487 6.19 -19.74 10.26
N TRP A 488 5.40 -18.95 11.00
CA TRP A 488 4.50 -19.39 12.06
C TRP A 488 3.05 -19.25 11.65
N MET A 489 2.22 -20.18 12.09
CA MET A 489 0.77 -20.09 11.99
C MET A 489 0.15 -19.96 13.38
N LEU A 490 -0.68 -18.93 13.59
CA LEU A 490 -1.50 -18.75 14.79
C LEU A 490 -2.97 -19.01 14.47
N THR A 491 -3.66 -19.68 15.37
CA THR A 491 -5.11 -19.91 15.23
C THR A 491 -5.78 -20.09 16.58
N GLY A 492 -7.05 -19.69 16.67
CA GLY A 492 -7.92 -19.98 17.80
C GLY A 492 -8.47 -21.41 17.81
N ASP A 493 -8.28 -22.18 16.72
CA ASP A 493 -8.78 -23.54 16.57
C ASP A 493 -8.07 -24.52 17.51
N HIS A 494 -8.69 -25.68 17.69
CA HIS A 494 -8.09 -26.81 18.40
C HIS A 494 -6.85 -27.34 17.67
N GLN A 495 -5.93 -27.90 18.44
CA GLN A 495 -4.64 -28.39 17.96
C GLN A 495 -4.75 -29.35 16.77
N GLY A 496 -5.75 -30.26 16.77
CA GLY A 496 -5.95 -31.22 15.66
C GLY A 496 -6.22 -30.54 14.31
N VAL A 497 -7.10 -29.52 14.30
CA VAL A 497 -7.43 -28.75 13.09
C VAL A 497 -6.21 -27.96 12.62
N ALA A 498 -5.52 -27.29 13.55
CA ALA A 498 -4.34 -26.50 13.24
C ALA A 498 -3.21 -27.34 12.64
N HIS A 499 -2.94 -28.52 13.21
CA HIS A 499 -1.90 -29.43 12.70
C HIS A 499 -2.24 -30.01 11.33
N LYS A 500 -3.51 -30.34 11.06
CA LYS A 500 -3.93 -30.83 9.74
C LYS A 500 -3.69 -29.77 8.67
N ILE A 501 -4.18 -28.55 8.90
CA ILE A 501 -3.98 -27.41 7.98
C ILE A 501 -2.48 -27.11 7.78
N GLY A 502 -1.72 -27.06 8.87
CA GLY A 502 -0.27 -26.85 8.78
C GLY A 502 0.47 -27.92 7.99
N SER A 503 0.07 -29.18 8.18
CA SER A 503 0.63 -30.31 7.40
C SER A 503 0.31 -30.17 5.90
N GLU A 504 -0.92 -29.79 5.54
CA GLU A 504 -1.32 -29.53 4.16
C GLU A 504 -0.54 -28.35 3.54
N LEU A 505 -0.17 -27.36 4.36
CA LEU A 505 0.67 -26.23 3.97
C LEU A 505 2.18 -26.55 3.94
N GLY A 506 2.59 -27.74 4.41
CA GLY A 506 4.00 -28.15 4.49
C GLY A 506 4.75 -27.57 5.69
N MET A 507 4.03 -27.12 6.73
CA MET A 507 4.62 -26.61 7.97
C MET A 507 4.90 -27.73 8.97
N THR A 508 5.96 -27.57 9.77
CA THR A 508 6.24 -28.49 10.88
C THR A 508 5.41 -28.12 12.11
N PRO A 509 5.02 -29.08 12.97
CA PRO A 509 4.19 -28.85 14.14
C PRO A 509 4.76 -27.78 15.10
N ASP A 510 6.07 -27.66 15.18
CA ASP A 510 6.75 -26.70 16.07
C ASP A 510 6.46 -25.23 15.72
N PHE A 511 6.09 -24.96 14.49
CA PHE A 511 5.75 -23.62 13.98
C PHE A 511 4.22 -23.35 13.95
N ILE A 512 3.44 -24.14 14.69
CA ILE A 512 1.99 -24.01 14.76
C ILE A 512 1.58 -23.76 16.20
N ARG A 513 0.85 -22.65 16.45
CA ARG A 513 0.26 -22.32 17.76
C ARG A 513 -1.26 -22.35 17.65
N ALA A 514 -1.87 -23.31 18.26
CA ALA A 514 -3.32 -23.53 18.31
C ALA A 514 -3.93 -23.01 19.62
N GLY A 515 -5.23 -22.75 19.62
CA GLY A 515 -5.99 -22.32 20.81
C GLY A 515 -5.64 -20.92 21.31
N VAL A 516 -5.07 -20.06 20.46
CA VAL A 516 -4.59 -18.74 20.84
C VAL A 516 -5.74 -17.72 20.76
N LYS A 517 -6.08 -17.11 21.90
CA LYS A 517 -7.04 -16.00 21.95
C LYS A 517 -6.47 -14.73 21.31
N PRO A 518 -7.30 -13.76 20.88
CA PRO A 518 -6.81 -12.53 20.21
C PRO A 518 -5.70 -11.79 20.97
N VAL A 519 -5.82 -11.63 22.29
CA VAL A 519 -4.78 -11.01 23.14
C VAL A 519 -3.50 -11.84 23.15
N GLY A 520 -3.60 -13.15 23.23
CA GLY A 520 -2.45 -14.06 23.23
C GLY A 520 -1.64 -14.05 21.93
N LYS A 521 -2.23 -13.62 20.82
CA LYS A 521 -1.50 -13.44 19.56
C LYS A 521 -0.47 -12.32 19.67
N ALA A 522 -0.82 -11.20 20.33
CA ALA A 522 0.10 -10.10 20.58
C ALA A 522 1.25 -10.49 21.53
N ASP A 523 0.93 -11.30 22.56
CA ASP A 523 1.93 -11.82 23.50
C ASP A 523 2.93 -12.72 22.78
N PHE A 524 2.48 -13.56 21.86
CA PHE A 524 3.35 -14.43 21.09
C PHE A 524 4.28 -13.65 20.15
N VAL A 525 3.78 -12.61 19.47
CA VAL A 525 4.63 -11.70 18.68
C VAL A 525 5.70 -11.08 19.57
N SER A 526 5.33 -10.61 20.77
CA SER A 526 6.28 -10.04 21.73
C SER A 526 7.32 -11.06 22.22
N GLU A 527 6.92 -12.31 22.41
CA GLU A 527 7.83 -13.40 22.78
C GLU A 527 8.92 -13.61 21.71
N LEU A 528 8.52 -13.66 20.43
CA LEU A 528 9.47 -13.78 19.32
C LEU A 528 10.42 -12.58 19.23
N GLN A 529 9.91 -11.37 19.39
CA GLN A 529 10.73 -10.14 19.41
C GLN A 529 11.73 -10.14 20.57
N THR A 530 11.33 -10.64 21.75
CA THR A 530 12.23 -10.75 22.92
C THR A 530 13.37 -11.76 22.67
N LYS A 531 13.14 -12.76 21.83
CA LYS A 531 14.16 -13.72 21.37
C LYS A 531 15.08 -13.14 20.29
N GLY A 532 14.87 -11.90 19.88
CA GLY A 532 15.70 -11.18 18.91
C GLY A 532 15.23 -11.26 17.47
N HIS A 533 14.06 -11.86 17.22
CA HIS A 533 13.48 -11.94 15.87
C HIS A 533 12.86 -10.62 15.42
N LYS A 534 12.95 -10.35 14.12
CA LYS A 534 12.22 -9.28 13.44
C LYS A 534 10.95 -9.85 12.83
N VAL A 535 9.81 -9.52 13.44
CA VAL A 535 8.55 -10.20 13.21
C VAL A 535 7.63 -9.39 12.29
N ALA A 536 7.18 -10.01 11.19
CA ALA A 536 6.02 -9.55 10.45
C ALA A 536 4.77 -10.32 10.90
N MET A 537 3.64 -9.62 11.10
CA MET A 537 2.33 -10.22 11.34
C MET A 537 1.42 -9.99 10.15
N ILE A 538 0.77 -11.06 9.68
CA ILE A 538 -0.20 -11.03 8.59
C ILE A 538 -1.54 -11.56 9.09
N GLY A 539 -2.61 -10.76 8.97
CA GLY A 539 -3.93 -11.08 9.48
C GLY A 539 -5.06 -10.32 8.78
N ASP A 540 -6.31 -10.54 9.21
CA ASP A 540 -7.51 -9.91 8.63
C ASP A 540 -7.77 -8.48 9.13
N GLY A 541 -7.01 -7.99 10.08
CA GLY A 541 -7.08 -6.62 10.62
C GLY A 541 -8.11 -6.43 11.74
N ILE A 542 -9.15 -7.24 11.86
CA ILE A 542 -10.21 -7.04 12.86
C ILE A 542 -9.87 -7.78 14.16
N ASN A 543 -9.65 -9.08 14.07
CA ASN A 543 -9.37 -9.93 15.22
C ASN A 543 -7.90 -9.88 15.63
N ASP A 544 -7.03 -9.48 14.73
CA ASP A 544 -5.58 -9.48 14.89
C ASP A 544 -4.98 -8.09 15.17
N ALA A 545 -5.82 -7.06 15.29
CA ALA A 545 -5.37 -5.68 15.48
C ALA A 545 -4.31 -5.52 16.61
N PRO A 546 -4.43 -6.15 17.79
CA PRO A 546 -3.40 -6.06 18.82
C PRO A 546 -2.05 -6.68 18.41
N ALA A 547 -2.08 -7.81 17.68
CA ALA A 547 -0.88 -8.48 17.20
C ALA A 547 -0.22 -7.72 16.05
N LEU A 548 -1.03 -7.20 15.13
CA LEU A 548 -0.58 -6.34 14.04
C LEU A 548 0.09 -5.07 14.59
N ALA A 549 -0.52 -4.39 15.57
CA ALA A 549 0.06 -3.20 16.20
C ALA A 549 1.39 -3.47 16.92
N LYS A 550 1.62 -4.70 17.36
CA LYS A 550 2.83 -5.09 18.11
C LYS A 550 3.99 -5.50 17.20
N ALA A 551 3.73 -6.00 16.01
CA ALA A 551 4.74 -6.50 15.07
C ALA A 551 5.66 -5.38 14.54
N ASP A 552 6.91 -5.74 14.16
CA ASP A 552 7.84 -4.81 13.49
C ASP A 552 7.31 -4.39 12.11
N LEU A 553 6.61 -5.31 11.42
CA LEU A 553 5.91 -5.09 10.16
C LEU A 553 4.50 -5.69 10.24
N SER A 554 3.49 -4.93 9.86
CA SER A 554 2.09 -5.36 9.86
C SER A 554 1.54 -5.40 8.44
N ILE A 555 0.92 -6.51 8.08
CA ILE A 555 0.25 -6.69 6.79
C ILE A 555 -1.20 -7.11 7.06
N ALA A 556 -2.14 -6.23 6.74
CA ALA A 556 -3.55 -6.53 6.83
C ALA A 556 -4.07 -7.02 5.47
N MET A 557 -4.72 -8.19 5.46
CA MET A 557 -5.39 -8.73 4.28
C MET A 557 -6.71 -7.99 4.08
N SER A 558 -6.91 -7.41 2.89
CA SER A 558 -8.14 -6.70 2.59
C SER A 558 -9.13 -7.60 1.86
N ASN A 559 -10.20 -7.95 2.52
CA ASN A 559 -11.45 -8.35 1.87
C ASN A 559 -12.34 -7.11 1.63
N GLY A 560 -11.72 -5.99 1.19
CA GLY A 560 -12.42 -4.75 0.85
C GLY A 560 -12.43 -3.67 1.92
N CYS A 561 -11.58 -3.70 2.94
CA CYS A 561 -11.43 -2.60 3.88
C CYS A 561 -9.95 -2.28 4.14
N LEU A 562 -9.53 -1.14 3.64
CA LEU A 562 -8.26 -0.49 4.00
C LEU A 562 -8.37 0.05 5.42
N LEU A 563 -7.82 -0.62 6.40
CA LEU A 563 -7.50 0.01 7.69
C LEU A 563 -6.42 -0.79 8.41
N TYR A 564 -5.31 -0.19 8.60
CA TYR A 564 -4.48 -0.01 9.79
C TYR A 564 -3.01 0.12 9.46
N THR A 565 -2.55 1.31 9.67
CA THR A 565 -1.14 1.65 9.89
C THR A 565 -0.91 1.75 11.40
N SER A 566 0.33 1.53 11.83
CA SER A 566 0.81 1.67 13.20
C SER A 566 0.54 3.04 13.89
N ASP A 567 -0.16 3.96 13.24
CA ASP A 567 -0.48 5.30 13.76
C ASP A 567 -1.69 5.33 14.72
N ALA A 568 -2.47 4.25 14.81
CA ALA A 568 -3.59 4.18 15.76
C ALA A 568 -3.14 4.08 17.22
N ALA A 569 -1.86 3.81 17.47
CA ALA A 569 -1.29 3.74 18.81
C ALA A 569 -0.79 5.10 19.34
N ASP A 570 -0.51 6.07 18.46
CA ASP A 570 0.03 7.39 18.86
C ASP A 570 -1.05 8.45 19.09
N GLU A 571 -2.27 8.29 18.59
CA GLU A 571 -3.36 9.26 18.79
C GLU A 571 -4.18 9.02 20.08
N GLY A 572 -3.89 7.95 20.83
CA GLY A 572 -4.61 7.58 22.06
C GLY A 572 -4.03 8.11 23.38
N LEU A 573 -2.92 8.85 23.36
CA LEU A 573 -2.28 9.40 24.54
C LEU A 573 -1.99 10.90 24.37
N GLY A 574 -3.05 11.66 24.35
CA GLY A 574 -2.96 13.12 24.41
C GLY A 574 -4.09 13.71 25.25
#